data_e5435748fcd7ee519103d410bba95f66
#
_entry.id   e5435748fcd7ee519103d410bba95f66
#
_cell.length_a   1.000
_cell.length_b   1.000
_cell.length_c   1.000
_cell.angle_alpha   90.00
_cell.angle_beta   90.00
_cell.angle_gamma   90.00
#
_symmetry.space_group_name_H-M   'P 1'
#
loop_
_entity.id
_entity.type
_entity.pdbx_description
1 polymer ?
#
loop_
_entity_poly.entity_id
_entity_poly.type
_entity_poly.pdbx_seq_one_letter_code
_entity_poly.pdbx_strand_id
1 'polypeptide(L)'
;MVCVKIAVIAALSSFALAAPSDWRSKIKNVVVLVEENRSFDTFAGGLTYNSSIDGLIHHNYCNSMNASDPSQHDDVCAGPRANNVAPDDPNHSITGVNMQLFSTWHPEDQQVDEFHEAENMRGFVTEQSVTYKTLNKTRAAEAINYYTPSQIPVFNSIAENFVLFDRWFASVPGPTNPNRAYITSGTSAGHGTNDDAFEFYGLPQKSVFQQLSENNITWMNYQNSTTSPVLGFNPDAAFYSWTGTSGKNVTNIAPLDKFYADAKAGTLPQFTYVNPECCEYQSFHPPSPITLGEQFIKGIYEAVRNSPQWEETLFILTFDEHGGFGDHVPPPMNIPAGDDLTYTELAPDGRNSTFDFKRLGVRVPTLLISPWVGKGIIENKGINNGGEYTHTSILKFLGELWDMDDLTPRVTYSSTFEHLITDTKRDDTPATL
;
A
#
# COMPACT_ATOMS: atom_id res chain seq x y z
N MET A 1 64.81 22.30 38.60
CA MET A 1 63.82 22.11 37.48
C MET A 1 63.27 20.72 37.67
N VAL A 2 62.09 20.60 38.28
CA VAL A 2 61.41 19.33 38.55
C VAL A 2 60.30 19.19 37.50
N CYS A 3 60.42 18.17 36.67
CA CYS A 3 59.45 17.87 35.62
C CYS A 3 58.34 16.99 36.18
N VAL A 4 57.14 17.52 36.37
CA VAL A 4 55.93 16.75 36.77
C VAL A 4 55.31 16.16 35.55
N LYS A 5 55.29 14.84 35.41
CA LYS A 5 54.54 14.11 34.40
C LYS A 5 53.09 13.94 34.88
N ILE A 6 52.17 14.60 34.21
CA ILE A 6 50.74 14.38 34.40
C ILE A 6 50.33 13.20 33.53
N ALA A 7 49.89 12.12 34.15
CA ALA A 7 49.28 10.98 33.48
C ALA A 7 47.79 11.24 33.31
N VAL A 8 47.34 11.40 32.05
CA VAL A 8 45.92 11.48 31.72
C VAL A 8 45.38 10.04 31.58
N ILE A 9 44.56 9.63 32.53
CA ILE A 9 43.84 8.36 32.48
C ILE A 9 42.57 8.64 31.64
N ALA A 10 42.56 8.19 30.39
CA ALA A 10 41.35 8.16 29.57
C ALA A 10 40.45 7.00 30.04
N ALA A 11 39.35 7.33 30.68
CA ALA A 11 38.30 6.35 30.97
C ALA A 11 37.57 6.01 29.67
N LEU A 12 37.86 4.86 29.10
CA LEU A 12 37.06 4.26 28.02
C LEU A 12 35.77 3.74 28.65
N SER A 13 34.71 4.52 28.54
CA SER A 13 33.34 4.04 28.76
C SER A 13 32.98 3.12 27.59
N SER A 14 33.04 1.82 27.80
CA SER A 14 32.47 0.82 26.92
C SER A 14 30.94 0.99 26.93
N PHE A 15 30.40 1.64 25.92
CA PHE A 15 28.98 1.47 25.57
C PHE A 15 28.83 0.00 25.18
N ALA A 16 28.26 -0.80 26.06
CA ALA A 16 27.70 -2.09 25.69
C ALA A 16 26.55 -1.79 24.72
N LEU A 17 26.76 -2.04 23.44
CA LEU A 17 25.65 -2.16 22.48
C LEU A 17 24.77 -3.28 23.03
N ALA A 18 23.58 -2.94 23.45
CA ALA A 18 22.55 -3.94 23.76
C ALA A 18 22.43 -4.86 22.54
N ALA A 19 22.43 -6.18 22.78
CA ALA A 19 22.17 -7.13 21.73
C ALA A 19 20.83 -6.72 21.06
N PRO A 20 20.73 -6.82 19.72
CA PRO A 20 19.48 -6.52 19.04
C PRO A 20 18.35 -7.28 19.74
N SER A 21 17.26 -6.59 20.08
CA SER A 21 16.11 -7.26 20.67
C SER A 21 15.62 -8.31 19.70
N ASP A 22 15.32 -9.50 20.18
CA ASP A 22 14.73 -10.55 19.35
C ASP A 22 13.25 -10.21 19.09
N TRP A 23 13.04 -9.26 18.16
CA TRP A 23 11.71 -8.80 17.76
C TRP A 23 10.84 -9.94 17.21
N ARG A 24 11.46 -10.99 16.62
CA ARG A 24 10.76 -12.17 16.10
C ARG A 24 10.02 -12.92 17.20
N SER A 25 10.52 -12.90 18.43
CA SER A 25 9.85 -13.55 19.57
C SER A 25 8.55 -12.85 19.98
N LYS A 26 8.36 -11.59 19.61
CA LYS A 26 7.20 -10.76 19.95
C LYS A 26 6.03 -10.94 18.98
N ILE A 27 6.32 -11.27 17.72
CA ILE A 27 5.33 -11.35 16.65
C ILE A 27 5.19 -12.81 16.19
N LYS A 28 4.02 -13.38 16.41
CA LYS A 28 3.68 -14.74 15.96
C LYS A 28 2.59 -14.76 14.91
N ASN A 29 1.77 -13.71 14.89
CA ASN A 29 0.66 -13.58 13.96
C ASN A 29 0.81 -12.27 13.18
N VAL A 30 0.68 -12.34 11.87
CA VAL A 30 0.62 -11.18 10.98
C VAL A 30 -0.74 -11.15 10.31
N VAL A 31 -1.45 -10.05 10.46
CA VAL A 31 -2.72 -9.77 9.79
C VAL A 31 -2.46 -8.71 8.74
N VAL A 32 -2.91 -8.92 7.52
CA VAL A 32 -2.83 -7.95 6.43
C VAL A 32 -4.23 -7.68 5.91
N LEU A 33 -4.67 -6.43 5.97
CA LEU A 33 -5.88 -5.94 5.31
C LEU A 33 -5.45 -5.06 4.15
N VAL A 34 -5.91 -5.39 2.95
CA VAL A 34 -5.64 -4.60 1.74
C VAL A 34 -6.93 -3.97 1.27
N GLU A 35 -7.08 -2.68 1.54
CA GLU A 35 -8.15 -1.84 1.03
C GLU A 35 -7.86 -1.42 -0.42
N GLU A 36 -8.69 -0.59 -1.01
CA GLU A 36 -8.68 -0.38 -2.46
C GLU A 36 -8.80 1.10 -2.85
N ASN A 37 -8.01 1.50 -3.86
CA ASN A 37 -8.35 2.63 -4.72
C ASN A 37 -8.23 4.02 -4.05
N ARG A 38 -7.20 4.28 -3.20
CA ARG A 38 -6.95 5.61 -2.61
C ARG A 38 -5.47 5.95 -2.53
N SER A 39 -5.12 7.15 -3.02
CA SER A 39 -3.77 7.70 -2.81
C SER A 39 -3.57 8.16 -1.37
N PHE A 40 -2.31 8.29 -0.96
CA PHE A 40 -1.97 8.82 0.35
C PHE A 40 -2.51 10.24 0.52
N ASP A 41 -2.25 11.14 -0.43
CA ASP A 41 -2.66 12.53 -0.30
C ASP A 41 -4.16 12.73 -0.20
N THR A 42 -4.94 12.05 -1.05
CA THR A 42 -6.40 12.22 -1.02
C THR A 42 -7.01 11.62 0.22
N PHE A 43 -6.46 10.53 0.74
CA PHE A 43 -7.03 9.86 1.91
C PHE A 43 -6.41 10.34 3.23
N ALA A 44 -5.09 10.28 3.38
CA ALA A 44 -4.37 10.60 4.61
C ALA A 44 -3.70 11.98 4.62
N GLY A 45 -3.57 12.64 3.46
CA GLY A 45 -2.87 13.92 3.34
C GLY A 45 -3.54 15.10 4.04
N GLY A 46 -4.78 14.93 4.50
CA GLY A 46 -5.52 15.90 5.31
C GLY A 46 -5.39 15.71 6.82
N LEU A 47 -4.62 14.72 7.30
CA LEU A 47 -4.44 14.46 8.73
C LEU A 47 -3.59 15.55 9.41
N THR A 48 -3.93 15.89 10.65
CA THR A 48 -3.37 17.06 11.36
C THR A 48 -2.74 16.73 12.71
N TYR A 49 -2.80 15.49 13.16
CA TYR A 49 -2.33 15.11 14.50
C TYR A 49 -0.79 15.19 14.64
N ASN A 50 -0.05 15.16 13.53
CA ASN A 50 1.40 15.26 13.51
C ASN A 50 1.83 16.15 12.33
N SER A 51 2.61 17.19 12.60
CA SER A 51 3.06 18.16 11.58
C SER A 51 4.15 17.61 10.64
N SER A 52 4.68 16.40 10.90
CA SER A 52 5.65 15.75 10.03
C SER A 52 5.02 14.92 8.91
N ILE A 53 3.68 14.79 8.89
CA ILE A 53 2.97 14.12 7.78
C ILE A 53 3.19 14.92 6.50
N ASP A 54 3.77 14.27 5.49
CA ASP A 54 4.00 14.84 4.16
C ASP A 54 2.72 14.74 3.32
N GLY A 55 1.75 15.60 3.65
CA GLY A 55 0.42 15.65 3.04
C GLY A 55 0.03 17.05 2.57
N LEU A 56 -1.19 17.23 2.09
CA LEU A 56 -1.63 18.42 1.35
C LEU A 56 -1.91 19.66 2.21
N ILE A 57 -1.93 19.56 3.54
CA ILE A 57 -2.28 20.71 4.40
C ILE A 57 -1.26 21.87 4.24
N HIS A 58 -0.02 21.54 3.97
CA HIS A 58 1.08 22.50 3.83
C HIS A 58 1.49 22.72 2.38
N HIS A 59 0.82 22.08 1.41
CA HIS A 59 1.13 22.17 -0.01
C HIS A 59 0.00 22.82 -0.81
N ASN A 60 0.34 23.79 -1.65
CA ASN A 60 -0.59 24.32 -2.64
C ASN A 60 -0.52 23.44 -3.90
N TYR A 61 -1.22 22.31 -3.86
CA TYR A 61 -1.22 21.32 -4.93
C TYR A 61 -2.29 21.65 -5.96
N CYS A 62 -1.86 21.96 -7.19
CA CYS A 62 -2.75 22.34 -8.28
C CYS A 62 -2.39 21.59 -9.56
N ASN A 63 -3.41 21.17 -10.28
CA ASN A 63 -3.30 20.48 -11.56
C ASN A 63 -4.06 21.26 -12.65
N SER A 64 -3.57 21.22 -13.89
CA SER A 64 -4.22 21.83 -15.03
C SER A 64 -5.34 20.95 -15.59
N MET A 65 -6.39 21.57 -16.15
CA MET A 65 -7.38 20.85 -16.97
C MET A 65 -6.79 20.32 -18.27
N ASN A 66 -5.67 20.87 -18.73
CA ASN A 66 -4.89 20.42 -19.88
C ASN A 66 -3.40 20.53 -19.59
N ALA A 67 -2.83 19.50 -18.98
CA ALA A 67 -1.42 19.46 -18.60
C ALA A 67 -0.47 19.47 -19.82
N SER A 68 -0.95 19.12 -21.02
CA SER A 68 -0.16 19.16 -22.25
C SER A 68 0.02 20.57 -22.84
N ASP A 69 -0.68 21.57 -22.32
CA ASP A 69 -0.55 22.97 -22.74
C ASP A 69 -0.24 23.88 -21.53
N PRO A 70 1.03 24.08 -21.21
CA PRO A 70 1.45 24.89 -20.07
C PRO A 70 1.12 26.40 -20.23
N SER A 71 0.65 26.83 -21.39
CA SER A 71 0.21 28.22 -21.60
C SER A 71 -1.20 28.48 -21.06
N GLN A 72 -1.97 27.44 -20.79
CA GLN A 72 -3.30 27.56 -20.20
C GLN A 72 -3.19 27.70 -18.68
N HIS A 73 -3.72 28.80 -18.15
CA HIS A 73 -3.83 29.07 -16.73
C HIS A 73 -5.15 28.57 -16.17
N ASP A 74 -5.42 27.27 -16.35
CA ASP A 74 -6.70 26.65 -16.07
C ASP A 74 -6.63 25.72 -14.86
N ASP A 75 -5.72 26.02 -13.92
CA ASP A 75 -5.42 25.20 -12.77
C ASP A 75 -6.62 25.01 -11.84
N VAL A 76 -6.71 23.81 -11.32
CA VAL A 76 -7.64 23.38 -10.26
C VAL A 76 -6.79 22.96 -9.07
N CYS A 77 -7.09 23.51 -7.90
CA CYS A 77 -6.30 23.21 -6.70
C CYS A 77 -7.04 22.27 -5.75
N ALA A 78 -6.30 21.37 -5.13
CA ALA A 78 -6.78 20.47 -4.10
C ALA A 78 -7.36 21.21 -2.90
N GLY A 79 -8.30 20.58 -2.22
CA GLY A 79 -8.90 21.14 -1.01
C GLY A 79 -9.60 20.07 -0.17
N PRO A 80 -9.93 20.41 1.11
CA PRO A 80 -10.55 19.50 2.07
C PRO A 80 -12.04 19.32 1.77
N ARG A 81 -12.37 18.83 0.60
CA ARG A 81 -13.73 18.73 0.07
C ARG A 81 -13.98 17.46 -0.75
N ALA A 82 -13.18 16.41 -0.53
CA ALA A 82 -13.44 15.10 -1.11
C ALA A 82 -14.82 14.59 -0.70
N ASN A 83 -15.55 14.00 -1.64
CA ASN A 83 -16.90 13.51 -1.41
C ASN A 83 -16.91 12.15 -0.70
N ASN A 84 -17.92 11.91 0.15
CA ASN A 84 -18.13 10.58 0.74
C ASN A 84 -18.34 9.50 -0.33
N VAL A 85 -18.96 9.86 -1.45
CA VAL A 85 -19.09 9.03 -2.65
C VAL A 85 -18.42 9.79 -3.79
N ALA A 86 -17.29 9.30 -4.28
CA ALA A 86 -16.64 9.89 -5.44
C ALA A 86 -17.57 9.74 -6.66
N PRO A 87 -17.74 10.82 -7.45
CA PRO A 87 -18.67 10.80 -8.60
C PRO A 87 -18.17 9.91 -9.75
N ASP A 88 -16.89 9.67 -9.79
CA ASP A 88 -16.20 8.91 -10.81
C ASP A 88 -15.17 7.98 -10.17
N ASP A 89 -14.83 6.91 -10.86
CA ASP A 89 -13.65 6.09 -10.61
C ASP A 89 -12.53 6.58 -11.55
N PRO A 90 -11.52 7.34 -11.06
CA PRO A 90 -10.51 7.88 -11.94
C PRO A 90 -9.70 6.77 -12.62
N ASN A 91 -9.31 7.00 -13.88
CA ASN A 91 -8.56 6.01 -14.63
C ASN A 91 -7.18 5.77 -13.98
N HIS A 92 -6.88 4.51 -13.70
CA HIS A 92 -5.62 4.07 -13.12
C HIS A 92 -4.98 2.93 -13.92
N SER A 93 -5.26 2.85 -15.24
CA SER A 93 -4.46 2.05 -16.18
C SER A 93 -3.02 2.57 -16.24
N ILE A 94 -2.08 1.76 -16.73
CA ILE A 94 -0.66 2.19 -16.87
C ILE A 94 -0.55 3.50 -17.65
N THR A 95 -1.24 3.61 -18.79
CA THR A 95 -1.20 4.86 -19.60
C THR A 95 -1.93 6.01 -18.92
N GLY A 96 -3.02 5.75 -18.19
CA GLY A 96 -3.70 6.77 -17.38
C GLY A 96 -2.75 7.35 -16.33
N VAL A 97 -2.03 6.49 -15.62
CA VAL A 97 -1.02 6.91 -14.64
C VAL A 97 0.16 7.63 -15.32
N ASN A 98 0.55 7.24 -16.54
CA ASN A 98 1.55 8.01 -17.30
C ASN A 98 1.11 9.48 -17.47
N MET A 99 -0.15 9.71 -17.87
CA MET A 99 -0.68 11.08 -17.97
C MET A 99 -0.66 11.80 -16.62
N GLN A 100 -1.05 11.12 -15.56
CA GLN A 100 -1.10 11.68 -14.20
C GLN A 100 0.28 12.14 -13.72
N LEU A 101 1.31 11.32 -13.90
CA LEU A 101 2.66 11.56 -13.40
C LEU A 101 3.49 12.48 -14.29
N PHE A 102 3.39 12.31 -15.62
CA PHE A 102 4.31 12.91 -16.59
C PHE A 102 3.63 13.94 -17.50
N SER A 103 2.32 14.12 -17.39
CA SER A 103 1.52 14.95 -18.31
C SER A 103 1.61 14.50 -19.78
N THR A 104 1.90 13.23 -20.00
CA THR A 104 1.95 12.56 -21.31
C THR A 104 1.53 11.10 -21.20
N TRP A 105 0.92 10.54 -22.26
CA TRP A 105 0.60 9.10 -22.32
C TRP A 105 1.84 8.22 -22.58
N HIS A 106 2.92 8.82 -23.08
CA HIS A 106 4.14 8.14 -23.56
C HIS A 106 5.39 8.75 -22.94
N PRO A 107 5.67 8.54 -21.66
CA PRO A 107 6.88 9.02 -21.02
C PRO A 107 8.13 8.42 -21.64
N GLU A 108 8.06 7.24 -22.27
CA GLU A 108 9.16 6.58 -22.97
C GLU A 108 9.59 7.31 -24.25
N ASP A 109 8.75 8.14 -24.86
CA ASP A 109 9.07 8.99 -26.01
C ASP A 109 9.86 10.24 -25.60
N GLN A 110 9.93 10.52 -24.31
CA GLN A 110 10.66 11.65 -23.74
C GLN A 110 11.91 11.11 -23.05
N GLN A 111 12.99 11.87 -23.02
CA GLN A 111 14.19 11.50 -22.27
C GLN A 111 13.96 11.68 -20.76
N VAL A 112 12.97 10.97 -20.23
CA VAL A 112 12.55 11.01 -18.84
C VAL A 112 13.67 10.52 -17.91
N ASP A 113 14.48 9.57 -18.40
CA ASP A 113 15.53 8.92 -17.61
C ASP A 113 16.74 9.82 -17.30
N GLU A 114 17.00 10.86 -18.10
CA GLU A 114 18.17 11.73 -17.91
C GLU A 114 17.92 12.87 -16.92
N PHE A 115 16.66 13.25 -16.71
CA PHE A 115 16.29 14.39 -15.88
C PHE A 115 15.08 14.02 -15.02
N HIS A 116 15.26 13.70 -13.79
CA HIS A 116 14.19 13.42 -12.79
C HIS A 116 13.09 14.51 -12.68
N GLU A 117 13.10 15.50 -13.53
CA GLU A 117 12.11 16.57 -13.64
C GLU A 117 10.85 16.19 -14.44
N ALA A 118 10.81 15.00 -15.03
CA ALA A 118 9.70 14.60 -15.88
C ALA A 118 8.44 14.22 -15.12
N GLU A 119 8.57 13.67 -13.91
CA GLU A 119 7.44 13.39 -13.01
C GLU A 119 6.98 14.69 -12.36
N ASN A 120 6.04 15.37 -12.99
CA ASN A 120 5.55 16.65 -12.49
C ASN A 120 4.33 16.53 -11.58
N MET A 121 3.70 15.35 -11.50
CA MET A 121 2.52 15.04 -10.69
C MET A 121 1.32 15.96 -10.96
N ARG A 122 1.18 16.50 -12.18
CA ARG A 122 0.20 17.54 -12.50
C ARG A 122 -0.85 17.13 -13.52
N GLY A 123 -0.87 15.87 -13.95
CA GLY A 123 -1.78 15.38 -14.97
C GLY A 123 -3.06 14.72 -14.44
N PHE A 124 -3.29 14.61 -13.14
CA PHE A 124 -4.46 13.91 -12.57
C PHE A 124 -5.79 14.54 -13.01
N VAL A 125 -5.89 15.87 -12.96
CA VAL A 125 -7.10 16.59 -13.39
C VAL A 125 -7.26 16.52 -14.92
N THR A 126 -6.16 16.56 -15.67
CA THR A 126 -6.18 16.38 -17.13
C THR A 126 -6.70 14.99 -17.48
N GLU A 127 -6.16 13.97 -16.86
CA GLU A 127 -6.57 12.58 -17.10
C GLU A 127 -8.07 12.40 -16.82
N GLN A 128 -8.53 12.85 -15.65
CA GLN A 128 -9.93 12.84 -15.24
C GLN A 128 -10.82 13.56 -16.27
N SER A 129 -10.37 14.71 -16.75
CA SER A 129 -11.08 15.50 -17.76
C SER A 129 -11.22 14.75 -19.09
N VAL A 130 -10.16 14.09 -19.53
CA VAL A 130 -10.14 13.32 -20.79
C VAL A 130 -11.02 12.06 -20.69
N THR A 131 -10.82 11.26 -19.64
CA THR A 131 -11.55 9.99 -19.46
C THR A 131 -13.04 10.21 -19.32
N TYR A 132 -13.47 11.17 -18.52
CA TYR A 132 -14.89 11.46 -18.30
C TYR A 132 -15.46 12.54 -19.24
N LYS A 133 -14.67 13.02 -20.20
CA LYS A 133 -15.07 14.03 -21.20
C LYS A 133 -15.76 15.22 -20.53
N THR A 134 -15.17 15.73 -19.45
CA THR A 134 -15.74 16.80 -18.64
C THR A 134 -14.90 18.06 -18.66
N LEU A 135 -15.53 19.22 -18.80
CA LEU A 135 -14.93 20.53 -18.59
C LEU A 135 -15.35 21.13 -17.22
N ASN A 136 -16.07 20.35 -16.41
CA ASN A 136 -16.48 20.79 -15.09
C ASN A 136 -15.31 20.64 -14.11
N LYS A 137 -14.70 21.77 -13.77
CA LYS A 137 -13.55 21.85 -12.85
C LYS A 137 -13.84 21.24 -11.48
N THR A 138 -15.05 21.41 -10.95
CA THR A 138 -15.43 20.85 -9.64
C THR A 138 -15.46 19.31 -9.70
N ARG A 139 -15.99 18.73 -10.79
CA ARG A 139 -16.00 17.28 -10.99
C ARG A 139 -14.59 16.75 -11.19
N ALA A 140 -13.77 17.41 -12.02
CA ALA A 140 -12.40 17.01 -12.28
C ALA A 140 -11.49 17.16 -11.03
N ALA A 141 -11.76 18.17 -10.19
CA ALA A 141 -11.04 18.40 -8.93
C ALA A 141 -11.20 17.27 -7.92
N GLU A 142 -12.23 16.43 -8.04
CA GLU A 142 -12.42 15.30 -7.12
C GLU A 142 -11.22 14.35 -7.13
N ALA A 143 -10.55 14.20 -8.26
CA ALA A 143 -9.35 13.39 -8.37
C ALA A 143 -8.19 13.85 -7.46
N ILE A 144 -8.17 15.12 -7.03
CA ILE A 144 -7.10 15.68 -6.19
C ILE A 144 -7.60 16.27 -4.86
N ASN A 145 -8.90 16.27 -4.59
CA ASN A 145 -9.43 16.69 -3.29
C ASN A 145 -9.07 15.66 -2.21
N TYR A 146 -8.95 16.11 -0.96
CA TYR A 146 -8.58 15.25 0.15
C TYR A 146 -9.63 15.26 1.27
N TYR A 147 -9.61 14.18 2.05
CA TYR A 147 -10.48 14.02 3.22
C TYR A 147 -9.90 14.73 4.45
N THR A 148 -10.79 15.23 5.28
CA THR A 148 -10.46 15.76 6.61
C THR A 148 -10.47 14.65 7.66
N PRO A 149 -9.82 14.82 8.83
CA PRO A 149 -9.88 13.84 9.93
C PRO A 149 -11.30 13.49 10.36
N SER A 150 -12.24 14.44 10.24
CA SER A 150 -13.65 14.21 10.59
C SER A 150 -14.43 13.38 9.56
N GLN A 151 -13.94 13.27 8.34
CA GLN A 151 -14.53 12.42 7.30
C GLN A 151 -14.03 10.99 7.36
N ILE A 152 -12.82 10.77 7.91
CA ILE A 152 -12.18 9.46 8.09
C ILE A 152 -11.79 9.23 9.56
N PRO A 153 -12.75 9.29 10.50
CA PRO A 153 -12.44 9.30 11.93
C PRO A 153 -11.81 8.00 12.43
N VAL A 154 -12.12 6.87 11.82
CA VAL A 154 -11.56 5.57 12.19
C VAL A 154 -10.11 5.47 11.78
N PHE A 155 -9.80 5.74 10.51
CA PHE A 155 -8.43 5.75 10.01
C PHE A 155 -7.57 6.76 10.80
N ASN A 156 -8.09 8.00 10.99
CA ASN A 156 -7.40 9.02 11.78
C ASN A 156 -7.08 8.52 13.20
N SER A 157 -8.06 7.91 13.90
CA SER A 157 -7.84 7.39 15.25
C SER A 157 -6.78 6.29 15.29
N ILE A 158 -6.74 5.40 14.29
CA ILE A 158 -5.69 4.38 14.21
C ILE A 158 -4.33 5.04 13.98
N ALA A 159 -4.23 5.96 13.03
CA ALA A 159 -3.00 6.68 12.72
C ALA A 159 -2.44 7.44 13.93
N GLU A 160 -3.30 8.12 14.71
CA GLU A 160 -2.90 8.79 15.96
C GLU A 160 -2.36 7.85 17.03
N ASN A 161 -2.75 6.59 17.01
CA ASN A 161 -2.39 5.62 18.03
C ASN A 161 -1.29 4.64 17.64
N PHE A 162 -0.90 4.58 16.37
CA PHE A 162 0.07 3.61 15.85
C PHE A 162 1.06 4.28 14.89
N VAL A 163 1.57 3.55 13.91
CA VAL A 163 2.53 4.07 12.92
C VAL A 163 1.83 4.31 11.60
N LEU A 164 1.97 5.50 11.05
CA LEU A 164 1.59 5.85 9.69
C LEU A 164 2.84 5.93 8.82
N PHE A 165 2.84 5.24 7.68
CA PHE A 165 3.84 5.44 6.64
C PHE A 165 3.36 6.53 5.70
N ASP A 166 4.14 7.59 5.52
CA ASP A 166 3.85 8.65 4.57
C ASP A 166 4.70 8.59 3.29
N ARG A 167 5.50 7.51 3.14
CA ARG A 167 6.25 7.16 1.94
C ARG A 167 6.16 5.66 1.64
N TRP A 168 4.94 5.13 1.59
CA TRP A 168 4.67 3.78 1.12
C TRP A 168 4.05 3.85 -0.26
N PHE A 169 4.68 3.20 -1.24
CA PHE A 169 4.30 3.29 -2.64
C PHE A 169 3.61 2.01 -3.11
N ALA A 170 2.58 2.14 -3.95
CA ALA A 170 2.05 1.02 -4.71
C ALA A 170 3.17 0.37 -5.54
N SER A 171 3.11 -0.92 -5.77
CA SER A 171 4.18 -1.63 -6.48
C SER A 171 4.21 -1.38 -7.98
N VAL A 172 3.05 -1.04 -8.56
CA VAL A 172 2.86 -0.81 -9.98
C VAL A 172 2.06 0.48 -10.17
N PRO A 173 2.44 1.37 -11.10
CA PRO A 173 1.63 2.52 -11.48
C PRO A 173 0.45 2.07 -12.36
N GLY A 174 -0.46 1.27 -11.80
CA GLY A 174 -1.51 0.57 -12.52
C GLY A 174 -2.61 0.06 -11.60
N PRO A 175 -3.53 -0.78 -12.13
CA PRO A 175 -4.74 -1.17 -11.45
C PRO A 175 -4.55 -2.23 -10.36
N THR A 176 -5.67 -2.60 -9.76
CA THR A 176 -5.84 -3.49 -8.60
C THR A 176 -5.06 -4.80 -8.68
N ASN A 177 -5.37 -5.67 -9.65
CA ASN A 177 -4.86 -7.05 -9.65
C ASN A 177 -3.34 -7.15 -9.81
N PRO A 178 -2.68 -6.38 -10.71
CA PRO A 178 -1.22 -6.32 -10.75
C PRO A 178 -0.60 -5.92 -9.41
N ASN A 179 -1.14 -4.91 -8.72
CA ASN A 179 -0.65 -4.48 -7.42
C ASN A 179 -0.84 -5.56 -6.35
N ARG A 180 -2.01 -6.20 -6.29
CA ARG A 180 -2.30 -7.32 -5.37
C ARG A 180 -1.41 -8.53 -5.65
N ALA A 181 -1.05 -8.79 -6.91
CA ALA A 181 -0.06 -9.83 -7.24
C ALA A 181 1.34 -9.49 -6.70
N TYR A 182 1.76 -8.22 -6.77
CA TYR A 182 3.01 -7.79 -6.15
C TYR A 182 2.97 -7.90 -4.62
N ILE A 183 1.84 -7.59 -3.95
CA ILE A 183 1.65 -7.81 -2.50
C ILE A 183 1.88 -9.27 -2.14
N THR A 184 1.47 -10.19 -3.00
CA THR A 184 1.39 -11.62 -2.66
C THR A 184 2.41 -12.51 -3.37
N SER A 185 3.18 -11.98 -4.35
CA SER A 185 4.25 -12.75 -5.03
C SER A 185 5.47 -11.94 -5.45
N GLY A 186 5.43 -10.61 -5.36
CA GLY A 186 6.54 -9.74 -5.78
C GLY A 186 6.65 -9.54 -7.29
N THR A 187 5.67 -10.02 -8.06
CA THR A 187 5.52 -9.80 -9.50
C THR A 187 4.08 -10.05 -9.94
N SER A 188 3.64 -9.39 -11.01
CA SER A 188 2.38 -9.69 -11.70
C SER A 188 2.55 -10.61 -12.91
N ALA A 189 3.74 -11.21 -13.11
CA ALA A 189 4.06 -12.03 -14.27
C ALA A 189 3.81 -11.32 -15.62
N GLY A 190 4.15 -10.03 -15.70
CA GLY A 190 3.99 -9.21 -16.90
C GLY A 190 2.57 -8.68 -17.14
N HIS A 191 1.63 -8.92 -16.24
CA HIS A 191 0.28 -8.38 -16.35
C HIS A 191 0.22 -6.95 -15.78
N GLY A 192 -0.27 -5.99 -16.58
CA GLY A 192 -0.42 -4.58 -16.22
C GLY A 192 -1.89 -4.12 -16.14
N THR A 193 -2.84 -5.04 -16.28
CA THR A 193 -4.27 -4.77 -16.20
C THR A 193 -5.00 -5.89 -15.44
N ASN A 194 -6.25 -5.65 -15.05
CA ASN A 194 -7.14 -6.66 -14.47
C ASN A 194 -7.66 -7.56 -15.60
N ASP A 195 -6.96 -8.62 -15.92
CA ASP A 195 -7.30 -9.52 -17.02
C ASP A 195 -7.65 -10.95 -16.55
N ASP A 196 -8.05 -11.78 -17.50
CA ASP A 196 -8.53 -13.15 -17.26
C ASP A 196 -7.49 -14.07 -16.56
N ALA A 197 -6.21 -13.67 -16.51
CA ALA A 197 -5.19 -14.47 -15.84
C ALA A 197 -5.43 -14.54 -14.32
N PHE A 198 -5.92 -13.46 -13.74
CA PHE A 198 -6.23 -13.40 -12.30
C PHE A 198 -7.52 -14.15 -11.95
N GLU A 199 -8.44 -14.26 -12.90
CA GLU A 199 -9.78 -14.79 -12.63
C GLU A 199 -9.96 -16.24 -13.05
N PHE A 200 -9.42 -16.61 -14.21
CA PHE A 200 -9.75 -17.88 -14.86
C PHE A 200 -8.56 -18.79 -15.11
N TYR A 201 -7.37 -18.24 -15.41
CA TYR A 201 -6.23 -19.07 -15.85
C TYR A 201 -5.24 -19.37 -14.74
N GLY A 202 -5.14 -18.47 -13.78
CA GLY A 202 -4.21 -18.55 -12.66
C GLY A 202 -2.77 -18.18 -13.03
N LEU A 203 -2.17 -17.34 -12.21
CA LEU A 203 -0.78 -16.90 -12.34
C LEU A 203 0.19 -18.07 -12.07
N PRO A 204 1.28 -18.20 -12.84
CA PRO A 204 2.18 -19.35 -12.74
C PRO A 204 3.25 -19.22 -11.65
N GLN A 205 3.56 -18.01 -11.20
CA GLN A 205 4.66 -17.76 -10.27
C GLN A 205 4.34 -18.22 -8.84
N LYS A 206 5.39 -18.42 -8.05
CA LYS A 206 5.29 -18.78 -6.64
C LYS A 206 4.75 -17.59 -5.83
N SER A 207 3.68 -17.83 -5.09
CA SER A 207 3.10 -16.85 -4.18
C SER A 207 3.63 -17.02 -2.75
N VAL A 208 3.41 -16.01 -1.91
CA VAL A 208 3.64 -16.10 -0.47
C VAL A 208 2.82 -17.23 0.16
N PHE A 209 1.60 -17.48 -0.31
CA PHE A 209 0.74 -18.57 0.18
C PHE A 209 1.36 -19.95 -0.05
N GLN A 210 1.97 -20.15 -1.21
CA GLN A 210 2.74 -21.37 -1.50
C GLN A 210 3.98 -21.44 -0.61
N GLN A 211 4.75 -20.36 -0.51
CA GLN A 211 5.98 -20.30 0.28
C GLN A 211 5.70 -20.59 1.76
N LEU A 212 4.66 -19.99 2.34
CA LEU A 212 4.22 -20.27 3.71
C LEU A 212 3.88 -21.73 3.91
N SER A 213 3.14 -22.34 2.97
CA SER A 213 2.79 -23.76 3.03
C SER A 213 4.01 -24.68 2.99
N GLU A 214 4.99 -24.37 2.15
CA GLU A 214 6.25 -25.14 2.04
C GLU A 214 7.10 -25.02 3.32
N ASN A 215 6.97 -23.92 4.07
CA ASN A 215 7.65 -23.68 5.34
C ASN A 215 6.80 -24.08 6.57
N ASN A 216 5.67 -24.73 6.39
CA ASN A 216 4.74 -25.15 7.45
C ASN A 216 4.19 -23.98 8.28
N ILE A 217 4.12 -22.77 7.72
CA ILE A 217 3.47 -21.62 8.32
C ILE A 217 1.98 -21.66 7.97
N THR A 218 1.14 -21.57 8.98
CA THR A 218 -0.31 -21.59 8.78
C THR A 218 -0.81 -20.27 8.21
N TRP A 219 -1.74 -20.33 7.25
CA TRP A 219 -2.31 -19.15 6.64
C TRP A 219 -3.76 -19.31 6.24
N MET A 220 -4.49 -18.23 6.13
CA MET A 220 -5.85 -18.14 5.60
C MET A 220 -6.05 -16.81 4.88
N ASN A 221 -6.72 -16.86 3.73
CA ASN A 221 -7.26 -15.69 3.06
C ASN A 221 -8.77 -15.60 3.38
N TYR A 222 -9.17 -14.57 4.09
CA TYR A 222 -10.56 -14.27 4.38
C TYR A 222 -11.08 -13.21 3.42
N GLN A 223 -12.30 -13.37 2.94
CA GLN A 223 -12.93 -12.40 2.05
C GLN A 223 -14.39 -12.19 2.41
N ASN A 224 -14.92 -11.02 2.07
CA ASN A 224 -16.29 -10.66 2.38
C ASN A 224 -17.30 -11.38 1.49
N SER A 225 -16.99 -11.71 0.26
CA SER A 225 -17.91 -12.39 -0.65
C SER A 225 -17.81 -13.91 -0.53
N THR A 226 -18.95 -14.57 -0.28
CA THR A 226 -19.09 -16.03 -0.35
C THR A 226 -19.56 -16.48 -1.74
N THR A 227 -19.90 -15.55 -2.60
CA THR A 227 -20.48 -15.77 -3.92
C THR A 227 -19.56 -15.25 -5.01
N SER A 228 -18.56 -16.01 -5.32
CA SER A 228 -17.92 -15.88 -6.60
C SER A 228 -18.06 -17.21 -7.32
N PRO A 229 -17.95 -17.36 -8.58
CA PRO A 229 -17.06 -16.76 -9.56
C PRO A 229 -17.78 -15.98 -10.65
N VAL A 230 -18.90 -15.39 -10.38
CA VAL A 230 -19.77 -14.86 -11.44
C VAL A 230 -19.39 -13.44 -11.90
N LEU A 231 -18.52 -12.73 -11.17
CA LEU A 231 -18.15 -11.34 -11.48
C LEU A 231 -16.66 -11.04 -11.43
N GLY A 232 -15.78 -12.05 -11.45
CA GLY A 232 -14.37 -11.81 -11.65
C GLY A 232 -13.58 -11.24 -10.46
N PHE A 233 -14.06 -11.41 -9.24
CA PHE A 233 -13.34 -10.96 -8.04
C PHE A 233 -12.91 -12.15 -7.19
N ASN A 234 -11.79 -12.73 -7.57
CA ASN A 234 -11.17 -13.77 -6.78
C ASN A 234 -10.44 -13.17 -5.56
N PRO A 235 -10.43 -13.85 -4.41
CA PRO A 235 -9.52 -13.50 -3.34
C PRO A 235 -8.07 -13.66 -3.84
N ASP A 236 -7.15 -12.84 -3.34
CA ASP A 236 -5.78 -12.76 -3.85
C ASP A 236 -5.05 -14.11 -3.85
N ALA A 237 -5.35 -14.97 -2.88
CA ALA A 237 -4.79 -16.32 -2.86
C ALA A 237 -5.27 -17.19 -4.05
N ALA A 238 -6.43 -16.90 -4.62
CA ALA A 238 -6.96 -17.64 -5.77
C ALA A 238 -6.35 -17.19 -7.11
N PHE A 239 -5.59 -16.10 -7.15
CA PHE A 239 -4.88 -15.66 -8.37
C PHE A 239 -3.90 -16.72 -8.92
N TYR A 240 -3.43 -17.63 -8.07
CA TYR A 240 -2.32 -18.52 -8.42
C TYR A 240 -2.79 -19.93 -8.77
N SER A 241 -2.29 -20.47 -9.89
CA SER A 241 -2.56 -21.83 -10.32
C SER A 241 -2.24 -22.87 -9.23
N TRP A 242 -1.21 -22.60 -8.42
CA TRP A 242 -0.85 -23.48 -7.31
C TRP A 242 -1.95 -23.61 -6.25
N THR A 243 -2.64 -22.54 -5.92
CA THR A 243 -3.71 -22.54 -4.91
C THR A 243 -4.84 -23.51 -5.30
N GLY A 244 -5.23 -23.50 -6.59
CA GLY A 244 -6.21 -24.44 -7.14
C GLY A 244 -5.69 -25.88 -7.18
N THR A 245 -4.49 -26.08 -7.74
CA THR A 245 -3.94 -27.44 -7.94
C THR A 245 -3.53 -28.15 -6.64
N SER A 246 -3.21 -27.39 -5.60
CA SER A 246 -2.91 -27.93 -4.26
C SER A 246 -4.15 -28.17 -3.39
N GLY A 247 -5.33 -27.76 -3.85
CA GLY A 247 -6.59 -27.80 -3.07
C GLY A 247 -6.69 -26.73 -1.97
N LYS A 248 -5.76 -25.79 -1.93
CA LYS A 248 -5.74 -24.73 -0.92
C LYS A 248 -6.89 -23.73 -1.09
N ASN A 249 -7.43 -23.59 -2.30
CA ASN A 249 -8.65 -22.83 -2.55
C ASN A 249 -9.87 -23.32 -1.74
N VAL A 250 -9.89 -24.60 -1.34
CA VAL A 250 -10.97 -25.18 -0.52
C VAL A 250 -10.68 -25.07 0.99
N THR A 251 -9.41 -25.18 1.37
CA THR A 251 -9.02 -25.29 2.79
C THR A 251 -8.54 -23.99 3.43
N ASN A 252 -8.03 -23.06 2.60
CA ASN A 252 -7.35 -21.86 3.08
C ASN A 252 -8.00 -20.53 2.60
N ILE A 253 -9.17 -20.59 1.98
CA ILE A 253 -10.00 -19.42 1.65
C ILE A 253 -11.31 -19.55 2.40
N ALA A 254 -11.72 -18.51 3.11
CA ALA A 254 -12.89 -18.55 3.98
C ALA A 254 -13.65 -17.21 4.01
N PRO A 255 -14.94 -17.21 4.37
CA PRO A 255 -15.72 -15.98 4.52
C PRO A 255 -15.31 -15.19 5.78
N LEU A 256 -15.61 -13.90 5.82
CA LEU A 256 -15.32 -13.00 6.94
C LEU A 256 -15.96 -13.43 8.25
N ASP A 257 -17.13 -14.08 8.24
CA ASP A 257 -17.74 -14.61 9.47
C ASP A 257 -16.77 -15.56 10.21
N LYS A 258 -16.00 -16.35 9.44
CA LYS A 258 -14.96 -17.19 10.01
C LYS A 258 -13.80 -16.37 10.59
N PHE A 259 -13.39 -15.29 9.92
CA PHE A 259 -12.37 -14.39 10.48
C PHE A 259 -12.76 -13.86 11.86
N TYR A 260 -13.99 -13.33 12.00
CA TYR A 260 -14.48 -12.84 13.29
C TYR A 260 -14.57 -13.93 14.35
N ALA A 261 -14.98 -15.14 13.95
CA ALA A 261 -15.01 -16.29 14.85
C ALA A 261 -13.61 -16.70 15.31
N ASP A 262 -12.65 -16.79 14.39
CA ASP A 262 -11.26 -17.16 14.67
C ASP A 262 -10.55 -16.10 15.53
N ALA A 263 -10.74 -14.82 15.22
CA ALA A 263 -10.20 -13.71 16.02
C ALA A 263 -10.72 -13.76 17.46
N LYS A 264 -12.04 -13.93 17.64
CA LYS A 264 -12.67 -14.06 18.96
C LYS A 264 -12.18 -15.27 19.75
N ALA A 265 -11.94 -16.38 19.07
CA ALA A 265 -11.46 -17.62 19.69
C ALA A 265 -9.95 -17.61 19.97
N GLY A 266 -9.18 -16.66 19.40
CA GLY A 266 -7.73 -16.66 19.46
C GLY A 266 -7.09 -17.77 18.61
N THR A 267 -7.67 -18.04 17.44
CA THR A 267 -7.27 -19.12 16.53
C THR A 267 -6.97 -18.62 15.11
N LEU A 268 -6.68 -17.31 14.95
CA LEU A 268 -6.16 -16.80 13.70
C LEU A 268 -4.86 -17.52 13.33
N PRO A 269 -4.65 -17.86 12.05
CA PRO A 269 -3.40 -18.48 11.63
C PRO A 269 -2.22 -17.53 11.76
N GLN A 270 -0.99 -18.03 11.60
CA GLN A 270 0.21 -17.20 11.66
C GLN A 270 0.19 -16.07 10.62
N PHE A 271 -0.32 -16.34 9.43
CA PHE A 271 -0.55 -15.33 8.41
C PHE A 271 -2.04 -15.28 8.04
N THR A 272 -2.64 -14.13 8.30
CA THR A 272 -4.04 -13.81 8.00
C THR A 272 -4.10 -12.73 6.96
N TYR A 273 -4.69 -13.02 5.81
CA TYR A 273 -4.89 -12.06 4.73
C TYR A 273 -6.38 -11.78 4.56
N VAL A 274 -6.75 -10.50 4.52
CA VAL A 274 -8.15 -10.07 4.47
C VAL A 274 -8.38 -9.24 3.23
N ASN A 275 -9.32 -9.70 2.39
CA ASN A 275 -9.85 -8.94 1.27
C ASN A 275 -11.20 -8.33 1.69
N PRO A 276 -11.42 -7.01 1.50
CA PRO A 276 -12.76 -6.42 1.51
C PRO A 276 -13.57 -6.95 0.33
N GLU A 277 -14.87 -6.68 0.31
CA GLU A 277 -15.66 -6.87 -0.89
C GLU A 277 -15.27 -5.80 -1.90
N CYS A 278 -14.82 -6.23 -3.08
CA CYS A 278 -14.47 -5.29 -4.13
C CYS A 278 -15.70 -4.54 -4.64
N CYS A 279 -15.45 -3.28 -4.92
CA CYS A 279 -16.10 -2.43 -5.90
C CYS A 279 -17.48 -1.92 -5.54
N GLU A 280 -18.10 -2.29 -4.41
CA GLU A 280 -19.42 -1.78 -4.09
C GLU A 280 -19.64 -1.33 -2.64
N TYR A 281 -19.03 -1.93 -1.61
CA TYR A 281 -19.50 -1.66 -0.24
C TYR A 281 -18.42 -1.27 0.77
N GLN A 282 -17.28 -1.95 0.81
CA GLN A 282 -16.36 -1.85 1.96
C GLN A 282 -14.92 -1.57 1.59
N SER A 283 -14.59 -1.53 0.30
CA SER A 283 -13.22 -1.45 -0.20
C SER A 283 -12.70 -0.03 -0.46
N PHE A 284 -13.49 1.00 -0.27
CA PHE A 284 -13.25 2.40 -0.68
C PHE A 284 -13.27 2.66 -2.20
N HIS A 285 -13.38 1.63 -3.02
CA HIS A 285 -13.48 1.79 -4.47
C HIS A 285 -14.76 2.57 -4.86
N PRO A 286 -14.68 3.60 -5.70
CA PRO A 286 -15.86 4.27 -6.21
C PRO A 286 -16.81 3.31 -6.98
N PRO A 287 -18.12 3.45 -6.82
CA PRO A 287 -18.85 4.52 -6.13
C PRO A 287 -19.19 4.22 -4.66
N SER A 288 -18.44 3.39 -3.98
CA SER A 288 -18.71 3.08 -2.56
C SER A 288 -18.54 4.31 -1.67
N PRO A 289 -19.44 4.53 -0.71
CA PRO A 289 -19.24 5.54 0.32
C PRO A 289 -18.02 5.19 1.19
N ILE A 290 -17.10 6.14 1.42
CA ILE A 290 -15.95 5.91 2.29
C ILE A 290 -16.34 5.54 3.71
N THR A 291 -17.52 5.98 4.18
CA THR A 291 -18.05 5.62 5.49
C THR A 291 -18.26 4.13 5.69
N LEU A 292 -18.49 3.35 4.63
CA LEU A 292 -18.59 1.88 4.71
C LEU A 292 -17.22 1.24 4.85
N GLY A 293 -16.21 1.71 4.13
CA GLY A 293 -14.82 1.29 4.32
C GLY A 293 -14.30 1.61 5.72
N GLU A 294 -14.60 2.82 6.25
CA GLU A 294 -14.29 3.19 7.63
C GLU A 294 -14.92 2.23 8.65
N GLN A 295 -16.18 1.83 8.46
CA GLN A 295 -16.84 0.85 9.32
C GLN A 295 -16.20 -0.54 9.21
N PHE A 296 -15.76 -0.92 8.01
CA PHE A 296 -15.07 -2.19 7.79
C PHE A 296 -13.72 -2.24 8.48
N ILE A 297 -12.88 -1.21 8.28
CA ILE A 297 -11.59 -1.07 9.00
C ILE A 297 -11.82 -1.15 10.52
N LYS A 298 -12.83 -0.45 11.05
CA LYS A 298 -13.18 -0.50 12.47
C LYS A 298 -13.48 -1.93 12.93
N GLY A 299 -14.31 -2.65 12.18
CA GLY A 299 -14.69 -4.03 12.52
C GLY A 299 -13.48 -4.97 12.53
N ILE A 300 -12.61 -4.89 11.54
CA ILE A 300 -11.39 -5.71 11.48
C ILE A 300 -10.43 -5.33 12.62
N TYR A 301 -10.17 -4.03 12.81
CA TYR A 301 -9.31 -3.56 13.90
C TYR A 301 -9.81 -4.05 15.27
N GLU A 302 -11.09 -3.84 15.59
CA GLU A 302 -11.64 -4.22 16.88
C GLU A 302 -11.63 -5.75 17.09
N ALA A 303 -11.83 -6.54 16.03
CA ALA A 303 -11.71 -7.99 16.09
C ALA A 303 -10.27 -8.44 16.42
N VAL A 304 -9.28 -7.88 15.74
CA VAL A 304 -7.86 -8.16 15.99
C VAL A 304 -7.44 -7.66 17.37
N ARG A 305 -7.80 -6.41 17.71
CA ARG A 305 -7.42 -5.75 18.96
C ARG A 305 -7.96 -6.47 20.19
N ASN A 306 -9.18 -7.03 20.12
CA ASN A 306 -9.82 -7.74 21.19
C ASN A 306 -9.61 -9.26 21.15
N SER A 307 -8.81 -9.75 20.19
CA SER A 307 -8.42 -11.16 20.13
C SER A 307 -7.47 -11.53 21.27
N PRO A 308 -7.58 -12.76 21.84
CA PRO A 308 -6.58 -13.30 22.75
C PRO A 308 -5.15 -13.30 22.21
N GLN A 309 -4.97 -13.24 20.87
CA GLN A 309 -3.66 -13.19 20.20
C GLN A 309 -3.09 -11.78 20.03
N TRP A 310 -3.81 -10.72 20.47
CA TRP A 310 -3.38 -9.33 20.25
C TRP A 310 -1.94 -9.05 20.66
N GLU A 311 -1.51 -9.58 21.79
CA GLU A 311 -0.17 -9.34 22.32
C GLU A 311 0.98 -9.93 21.48
N GLU A 312 0.65 -10.79 20.53
CA GLU A 312 1.61 -11.45 19.62
C GLU A 312 1.32 -11.13 18.15
N THR A 313 0.44 -10.12 17.88
CA THR A 313 -0.04 -9.79 16.55
C THR A 313 0.55 -8.49 16.04
N LEU A 314 0.98 -8.52 14.77
CA LEU A 314 1.25 -7.36 13.93
C LEU A 314 0.15 -7.25 12.88
N PHE A 315 -0.54 -6.11 12.82
CA PHE A 315 -1.56 -5.85 11.83
C PHE A 315 -1.09 -4.74 10.88
N ILE A 316 -1.13 -5.02 9.58
CA ILE A 316 -0.80 -4.11 8.49
C ILE A 316 -2.10 -3.79 7.76
N LEU A 317 -2.45 -2.50 7.72
CA LEU A 317 -3.53 -1.99 6.90
C LEU A 317 -2.89 -1.18 5.77
N THR A 318 -3.17 -1.53 4.52
CA THR A 318 -2.66 -0.83 3.34
C THR A 318 -3.74 -0.75 2.27
N PHE A 319 -3.49 0.06 1.25
CA PHE A 319 -4.30 0.10 0.03
C PHE A 319 -3.50 -0.53 -1.11
N ASP A 320 -4.17 -1.14 -2.06
CA ASP A 320 -3.51 -1.83 -3.18
C ASP A 320 -2.92 -0.85 -4.20
N GLU A 321 -3.63 0.23 -4.52
CA GLU A 321 -3.18 1.26 -5.45
C GLU A 321 -3.93 2.59 -5.17
N HIS A 322 -3.61 3.63 -5.94
CA HIS A 322 -4.07 5.00 -5.68
C HIS A 322 -5.45 5.34 -6.30
N GLY A 323 -6.04 4.46 -7.11
CA GLY A 323 -7.35 4.68 -7.74
C GLY A 323 -7.39 5.83 -8.75
N GLY A 324 -6.26 6.21 -9.32
CA GLY A 324 -6.18 7.40 -10.16
C GLY A 324 -6.32 8.71 -9.39
N PHE A 325 -6.40 8.67 -8.04
CA PHE A 325 -6.42 9.85 -7.19
C PHE A 325 -5.02 10.46 -7.02
N GLY A 326 -4.99 11.78 -6.90
CA GLY A 326 -3.76 12.57 -6.93
C GLY A 326 -2.88 12.40 -5.70
N ASP A 327 -1.59 12.59 -5.93
CA ASP A 327 -0.56 12.69 -4.91
C ASP A 327 0.51 13.67 -5.39
N HIS A 328 1.11 14.43 -4.47
CA HIS A 328 2.11 15.42 -4.84
C HIS A 328 3.54 14.86 -4.88
N VAL A 329 3.76 13.67 -4.30
CA VAL A 329 5.08 13.03 -4.21
C VAL A 329 5.32 12.11 -5.40
N PRO A 330 6.37 12.34 -6.21
CA PRO A 330 6.70 11.45 -7.31
C PRO A 330 7.13 10.06 -6.82
N PRO A 331 6.65 8.98 -7.47
CA PRO A 331 7.07 7.63 -7.12
C PRO A 331 8.52 7.35 -7.56
N PRO A 332 9.24 6.47 -6.85
CA PRO A 332 10.59 6.06 -7.23
C PRO A 332 10.67 5.36 -8.59
N MET A 333 11.70 5.71 -9.36
CA MET A 333 12.05 5.12 -10.66
C MET A 333 13.35 4.31 -10.60
N ASN A 334 13.64 3.58 -11.67
CA ASN A 334 14.86 2.78 -11.83
C ASN A 334 15.05 1.74 -10.72
N ILE A 335 13.95 1.15 -10.29
CA ILE A 335 13.92 0.09 -9.27
C ILE A 335 13.93 -1.30 -9.94
N PRO A 336 14.38 -2.35 -9.25
CA PRO A 336 14.30 -3.71 -9.80
C PRO A 336 12.86 -4.10 -10.12
N ALA A 337 12.60 -4.64 -11.31
CA ALA A 337 11.35 -5.31 -11.61
C ALA A 337 11.22 -6.63 -10.82
N GLY A 338 10.02 -7.17 -10.72
CA GLY A 338 9.80 -8.49 -10.11
C GLY A 338 10.31 -9.63 -10.98
N ASP A 339 10.29 -9.42 -12.30
CA ASP A 339 10.77 -10.34 -13.34
C ASP A 339 11.24 -9.54 -14.58
N ASP A 340 11.56 -10.24 -15.67
CA ASP A 340 12.05 -9.63 -16.93
C ASP A 340 10.91 -9.41 -17.97
N LEU A 341 9.65 -9.48 -17.55
CA LEU A 341 8.50 -9.34 -18.44
C LEU A 341 8.10 -7.87 -18.59
N THR A 342 7.42 -7.57 -19.68
CA THR A 342 6.89 -6.24 -19.99
C THR A 342 5.41 -6.32 -20.30
N TYR A 343 4.72 -5.20 -20.14
CA TYR A 343 3.30 -5.04 -20.48
C TYR A 343 3.15 -3.95 -21.53
N THR A 344 2.26 -4.13 -22.49
CA THR A 344 1.96 -3.14 -23.51
C THR A 344 0.46 -2.92 -23.62
N GLU A 345 0.03 -1.67 -23.56
CA GLU A 345 -1.36 -1.30 -23.77
C GLU A 345 -1.51 -0.15 -24.77
N LEU A 346 -2.72 0.00 -25.30
CA LEU A 346 -3.08 1.09 -26.20
C LEU A 346 -3.46 2.32 -25.39
N ALA A 347 -2.72 3.41 -25.57
CA ALA A 347 -3.07 4.69 -24.96
C ALA A 347 -4.27 5.37 -25.63
N PRO A 348 -4.92 6.35 -24.98
CA PRO A 348 -6.06 7.08 -25.53
C PRO A 348 -5.81 7.79 -26.86
N ASP A 349 -4.55 8.10 -27.18
CA ASP A 349 -4.15 8.71 -28.45
C ASP A 349 -3.99 7.71 -29.61
N GLY A 350 -4.22 6.41 -29.35
CA GLY A 350 -4.16 5.33 -30.34
C GLY A 350 -2.77 4.76 -30.60
N ARG A 351 -1.76 5.10 -29.79
CA ARG A 351 -0.41 4.51 -29.84
C ARG A 351 -0.20 3.53 -28.68
N ASN A 352 0.64 2.51 -28.91
CA ASN A 352 1.03 1.61 -27.84
C ASN A 352 2.05 2.28 -26.90
N SER A 353 1.92 2.00 -25.61
CA SER A 353 2.91 2.30 -24.57
C SER A 353 3.33 1.01 -23.88
N THR A 354 4.63 0.86 -23.64
CA THR A 354 5.21 -0.35 -23.04
C THR A 354 5.77 -0.01 -21.66
N PHE A 355 5.44 -0.84 -20.67
CA PHE A 355 5.86 -0.71 -19.29
C PHE A 355 6.76 -1.90 -18.90
N ASP A 356 7.92 -1.62 -18.30
CA ASP A 356 8.94 -2.60 -17.92
C ASP A 356 8.98 -2.92 -16.41
N PHE A 357 8.01 -2.43 -15.65
CA PHE A 357 7.90 -2.60 -14.20
C PHE A 357 9.06 -2.04 -13.37
N LYS A 358 9.85 -1.10 -13.89
CA LYS A 358 11.00 -0.50 -13.19
C LYS A 358 10.69 0.82 -12.47
N ARG A 359 9.42 1.12 -12.22
CA ARG A 359 9.01 2.22 -11.36
C ARG A 359 7.89 1.78 -10.44
N LEU A 360 7.78 2.44 -9.29
CA LEU A 360 6.67 2.25 -8.36
C LEU A 360 5.42 3.01 -8.81
N GLY A 361 4.30 2.67 -8.23
CA GLY A 361 3.07 3.46 -8.33
C GLY A 361 3.06 4.59 -7.31
N VAL A 362 1.98 5.34 -7.31
CA VAL A 362 1.71 6.47 -6.39
C VAL A 362 1.65 5.98 -4.94
N ARG A 363 1.92 6.86 -3.98
CA ARG A 363 1.81 6.54 -2.55
C ARG A 363 0.41 6.09 -2.18
N VAL A 364 0.33 5.13 -1.26
CA VAL A 364 -0.91 4.63 -0.69
C VAL A 364 -0.88 4.71 0.84
N PRO A 365 -2.02 4.94 1.51
CA PRO A 365 -2.08 4.96 2.97
C PRO A 365 -1.70 3.60 3.54
N THR A 366 -0.75 3.57 4.49
CA THR A 366 -0.35 2.33 5.14
C THR A 366 -0.12 2.55 6.62
N LEU A 367 -0.67 1.65 7.44
CA LEU A 367 -0.57 1.67 8.90
C LEU A 367 0.05 0.37 9.42
N LEU A 368 0.94 0.50 10.41
CA LEU A 368 1.47 -0.62 11.18
C LEU A 368 0.91 -0.58 12.59
N ILE A 369 0.20 -1.62 12.98
CA ILE A 369 -0.67 -1.66 14.14
C ILE A 369 -0.27 -2.84 15.03
N SER A 370 0.15 -2.58 16.25
CA SER A 370 0.54 -3.61 17.22
C SER A 370 0.71 -2.98 18.61
N PRO A 371 0.61 -3.73 19.70
CA PRO A 371 1.02 -3.22 21.00
C PRO A 371 2.55 -3.01 21.11
N TRP A 372 3.30 -3.46 20.12
CA TRP A 372 4.76 -3.35 20.06
C TRP A 372 5.27 -2.19 19.22
N VAL A 373 4.42 -1.31 18.69
CA VAL A 373 4.85 -0.15 17.91
C VAL A 373 4.55 1.16 18.65
N GLY A 374 5.26 2.23 18.27
CA GLY A 374 5.09 3.55 18.87
C GLY A 374 3.71 4.16 18.60
N LYS A 375 3.35 5.19 19.37
CA LYS A 375 2.12 5.95 19.22
C LYS A 375 2.34 7.19 18.36
N GLY A 376 1.51 7.37 17.32
CA GLY A 376 1.50 8.57 16.48
C GLY A 376 2.82 8.78 15.73
N ILE A 377 3.52 7.69 15.41
CA ILE A 377 4.79 7.72 14.67
C ILE A 377 4.50 7.93 13.19
N ILE A 378 5.27 8.79 12.55
CA ILE A 378 5.32 8.91 11.10
C ILE A 378 6.61 8.27 10.61
N GLU A 379 6.49 7.26 9.77
CA GLU A 379 7.62 6.56 9.18
C GLU A 379 7.69 6.90 7.69
N ASN A 380 8.81 7.50 7.28
CA ASN A 380 8.97 8.01 5.92
C ASN A 380 10.22 7.51 5.20
N LYS A 381 11.06 6.71 5.85
CA LYS A 381 12.32 6.32 5.25
C LYS A 381 12.71 4.90 5.57
N GLY A 382 12.81 4.08 4.54
CA GLY A 382 13.37 2.75 4.63
C GLY A 382 14.79 2.75 5.17
N ILE A 383 15.15 1.70 5.91
CA ILE A 383 16.48 1.53 6.51
C ILE A 383 17.47 0.86 5.56
N ASN A 384 17.00 0.18 4.51
CA ASN A 384 17.85 -0.45 3.51
C ASN A 384 18.48 0.61 2.60
N ASN A 385 19.71 0.42 2.19
CA ASN A 385 20.38 1.31 1.24
C ASN A 385 19.66 1.32 -0.11
N GLY A 386 18.95 2.41 -0.41
CA GLY A 386 18.24 2.62 -1.67
C GLY A 386 16.86 1.95 -1.78
N GLY A 387 16.47 1.12 -0.80
CA GLY A 387 15.14 0.50 -0.78
C GLY A 387 14.06 1.47 -0.31
N GLU A 388 12.88 1.36 -0.91
CA GLU A 388 11.68 2.11 -0.52
C GLU A 388 10.69 1.20 0.20
N TYR A 389 9.75 1.80 0.93
CA TYR A 389 8.56 1.08 1.38
C TYR A 389 7.58 0.92 0.22
N THR A 390 7.20 -0.32 -0.04
CA THR A 390 6.24 -0.68 -1.08
C THR A 390 5.52 -1.96 -0.67
N HIS A 391 4.57 -2.42 -1.42
CA HIS A 391 3.83 -3.64 -1.09
C HIS A 391 4.71 -4.85 -0.85
N THR A 392 5.81 -4.98 -1.59
CA THR A 392 6.79 -6.06 -1.41
C THR A 392 7.59 -5.96 -0.11
N SER A 393 7.49 -4.83 0.62
CA SER A 393 8.00 -4.72 2.00
C SER A 393 7.31 -5.69 2.97
N ILE A 394 6.04 -6.03 2.69
CA ILE A 394 5.32 -7.04 3.46
C ILE A 394 5.99 -8.41 3.28
N LEU A 395 6.25 -8.80 2.03
CA LEU A 395 6.91 -10.07 1.71
C LEU A 395 8.33 -10.15 2.31
N LYS A 396 9.07 -9.03 2.22
CA LYS A 396 10.42 -8.92 2.82
C LYS A 396 10.36 -9.11 4.33
N PHE A 397 9.43 -8.43 5.01
CA PHE A 397 9.22 -8.59 6.46
C PHE A 397 8.84 -10.03 6.85
N LEU A 398 7.94 -10.69 6.09
CA LEU A 398 7.57 -12.09 6.34
C LEU A 398 8.77 -13.03 6.16
N GLY A 399 9.61 -12.76 5.15
CA GLY A 399 10.87 -13.48 4.94
C GLY A 399 11.80 -13.37 6.15
N GLU A 400 11.99 -12.14 6.67
CA GLU A 400 12.78 -11.91 7.88
C GLU A 400 12.15 -12.54 9.13
N LEU A 401 10.82 -12.52 9.27
CA LEU A 401 10.13 -13.06 10.43
C LEU A 401 10.24 -14.59 10.52
N TRP A 402 10.09 -15.28 9.38
CA TRP A 402 10.01 -16.75 9.33
C TRP A 402 11.19 -17.42 8.61
N ASP A 403 12.29 -16.69 8.39
CA ASP A 403 13.51 -17.20 7.75
C ASP A 403 13.23 -17.84 6.37
N MET A 404 12.53 -17.08 5.52
CA MET A 404 12.19 -17.49 4.16
C MET A 404 12.95 -16.65 3.13
N ASP A 405 13.26 -17.25 1.99
CA ASP A 405 13.94 -16.57 0.88
C ASP A 405 13.07 -15.49 0.25
N ASP A 406 13.70 -14.45 -0.31
CA ASP A 406 13.02 -13.44 -1.11
C ASP A 406 12.45 -14.06 -2.40
N LEU A 407 11.19 -13.77 -2.70
CA LEU A 407 10.51 -14.36 -3.88
C LEU A 407 11.04 -13.78 -5.21
N THR A 408 11.42 -12.50 -5.23
CA THR A 408 11.82 -11.78 -6.45
C THR A 408 12.86 -10.70 -6.13
N PRO A 409 13.57 -10.17 -7.16
CA PRO A 409 14.46 -9.02 -6.99
C PRO A 409 13.78 -7.78 -6.42
N ARG A 410 12.47 -7.58 -6.68
CA ARG A 410 11.68 -6.48 -6.10
C ARG A 410 11.54 -6.66 -4.58
N VAL A 411 11.34 -7.88 -4.10
CA VAL A 411 11.29 -8.17 -2.65
C VAL A 411 12.64 -7.88 -2.01
N THR A 412 13.73 -8.31 -2.63
CA THR A 412 15.09 -8.04 -2.12
C THR A 412 15.41 -6.55 -2.00
N TYR A 413 14.93 -5.75 -2.95
CA TYR A 413 15.09 -4.28 -2.96
C TYR A 413 14.34 -3.59 -1.83
N SER A 414 13.18 -4.09 -1.43
CA SER A 414 12.24 -3.41 -0.54
C SER A 414 12.82 -3.25 0.86
N SER A 415 12.49 -2.13 1.51
CA SER A 415 12.76 -1.92 2.92
C SER A 415 11.84 -2.74 3.80
N THR A 416 12.33 -3.16 4.96
CA THR A 416 11.54 -3.76 6.04
C THR A 416 11.31 -2.74 7.16
N PHE A 417 10.46 -3.09 8.10
CA PHE A 417 10.02 -2.19 9.17
C PHE A 417 10.15 -2.79 10.58
N GLU A 418 10.96 -3.83 10.76
CA GLU A 418 11.22 -4.49 12.06
C GLU A 418 11.77 -3.53 13.13
N HIS A 419 12.49 -2.48 12.72
CA HIS A 419 13.04 -1.46 13.62
C HIS A 419 11.95 -0.65 14.34
N LEU A 420 10.71 -0.68 13.83
CA LEU A 420 9.55 -0.03 14.46
C LEU A 420 8.96 -0.88 15.60
N ILE A 421 9.39 -2.14 15.74
CA ILE A 421 8.96 -3.04 16.82
C ILE A 421 9.79 -2.72 18.08
N THR A 422 9.14 -2.09 19.04
CA THR A 422 9.77 -1.60 20.28
C THR A 422 10.02 -2.73 21.28
N ASP A 423 10.89 -2.48 22.26
CA ASP A 423 11.17 -3.42 23.34
C ASP A 423 10.08 -3.42 24.43
N THR A 424 9.28 -2.39 24.49
CA THR A 424 8.24 -2.22 25.50
C THR A 424 6.87 -2.38 24.87
N LYS A 425 6.10 -3.34 25.38
CA LYS A 425 4.70 -3.51 25.02
C LYS A 425 3.87 -2.38 25.58
N ARG A 426 3.01 -1.79 24.76
CA ARG A 426 2.07 -0.76 25.16
C ARG A 426 0.78 -1.36 25.75
N ASP A 427 0.22 -0.69 26.72
CA ASP A 427 -1.06 -1.02 27.36
C ASP A 427 -2.17 0.03 27.06
N ASP A 428 -1.80 1.13 26.38
CA ASP A 428 -2.69 2.26 26.06
C ASP A 428 -3.35 2.17 24.67
N THR A 429 -3.24 1.02 23.97
CA THR A 429 -3.86 0.84 22.66
C THR A 429 -5.38 0.77 22.76
N PRO A 430 -6.15 1.58 21.98
CA PRO A 430 -7.60 1.64 22.11
C PRO A 430 -8.28 0.30 21.79
N ALA A 431 -9.18 -0.14 22.65
CA ALA A 431 -9.95 -1.38 22.42
C ALA A 431 -11.14 -1.18 21.49
N THR A 432 -11.58 0.07 21.34
CA THR A 432 -12.67 0.52 20.45
C THR A 432 -12.30 1.85 19.82
N LEU A 433 -12.79 2.10 18.60
CA LEU A 433 -12.59 3.33 17.84
C LEU A 433 -13.88 4.14 17.74
#